data_90dbf33f1af996135e2039f70dc00c12
#
_entry.id   90dbf33f1af996135e2039f70dc00c12
#
_cell.length_a   1.000
_cell.length_b   1.000
_cell.length_c   1.000
_cell.angle_alpha   90.00
_cell.angle_beta   90.00
_cell.angle_gamma   90.00
#
_symmetry.space_group_name_H-M   'P 1'
#
loop_
_entity.id
_entity.type
_entity.pdbx_description
1 polymer ?
#
loop_
_entity_poly.entity_id
_entity_poly.type
_entity_poly.pdbx_seq_one_letter_code
_entity_poly.pdbx_strand_id
1 'polypeptide(L)'
;MPSLTGVTQVAGGRDHSLALRSDGTVWAFGHNTYGQLGDGTTSHRSTPVRVASLTGVVAVAAGAYHSLALRSDGTVWAWGRNNLGQLGNGALANRSSPVRVGSLTGVQRISGGRDHGLAVLADGTVRAWGANTYGQLGDGTTTRRTSPVTVPNLTGVELVAAGRAYSAAL
;
A
#
# COMPACT_ATOMS: atom_id res chain seq x y z
N MET A 1 16.40 8.68 -20.85
CA MET A 1 15.15 8.45 -20.06
C MET A 1 14.54 9.79 -19.78
N PRO A 2 13.22 9.98 -19.86
CA PRO A 2 12.62 11.18 -19.33
C PRO A 2 12.99 11.25 -17.83
N SER A 3 13.66 12.32 -17.45
CA SER A 3 14.11 12.52 -16.07
C SER A 3 12.88 12.74 -15.17
N LEU A 4 12.63 11.85 -14.21
CA LEU A 4 11.70 12.10 -13.15
C LEU A 4 12.27 13.20 -12.24
N THR A 5 11.74 14.40 -12.38
CA THR A 5 12.12 15.54 -11.54
C THR A 5 11.14 15.73 -10.38
N GLY A 6 11.58 16.36 -9.29
CA GLY A 6 10.73 16.66 -8.13
C GLY A 6 10.29 15.43 -7.33
N VAL A 7 11.05 14.34 -7.36
CA VAL A 7 10.78 13.16 -6.54
C VAL A 7 11.10 13.46 -5.07
N THR A 8 10.14 13.20 -4.18
CA THR A 8 10.23 13.43 -2.74
C THR A 8 10.28 12.13 -1.93
N GLN A 9 9.76 11.03 -2.49
CA GLN A 9 9.81 9.71 -1.86
C GLN A 9 9.87 8.61 -2.91
N VAL A 10 10.53 7.51 -2.58
CA VAL A 10 10.55 6.27 -3.37
C VAL A 10 10.12 5.09 -2.51
N ALA A 11 9.51 4.08 -3.13
CA ALA A 11 9.22 2.80 -2.50
C ALA A 11 9.52 1.67 -3.48
N GLY A 12 10.22 0.64 -3.01
CA GLY A 12 10.54 -0.56 -3.78
C GLY A 12 9.68 -1.75 -3.37
N GLY A 13 9.00 -2.38 -4.33
CA GLY A 13 8.45 -3.70 -4.17
C GLY A 13 9.49 -4.77 -4.51
N ARG A 14 9.04 -6.00 -4.79
CA ARG A 14 9.96 -7.07 -5.20
C ARG A 14 10.59 -6.78 -6.57
N ASP A 15 9.78 -6.37 -7.55
CA ASP A 15 10.20 -6.21 -8.95
C ASP A 15 9.56 -4.95 -9.58
N HIS A 16 9.13 -3.98 -8.78
CA HIS A 16 8.59 -2.69 -9.23
C HIS A 16 8.97 -1.57 -8.29
N SER A 17 8.93 -0.36 -8.79
CA SER A 17 9.28 0.84 -8.05
C SER A 17 8.19 1.89 -8.17
N LEU A 18 8.00 2.64 -7.08
CA LEU A 18 7.14 3.81 -7.01
C LEU A 18 7.98 5.06 -6.73
N ALA A 19 7.62 6.17 -7.34
CA ALA A 19 8.18 7.48 -7.08
C ALA A 19 7.06 8.48 -6.86
N LEU A 20 7.04 9.11 -5.68
CA LEU A 20 6.15 10.22 -5.36
C LEU A 20 6.83 11.53 -5.73
N ARG A 21 6.14 12.40 -6.44
CA ARG A 21 6.61 13.74 -6.76
C ARG A 21 6.02 14.79 -5.82
N SER A 22 6.69 15.94 -5.74
CA SER A 22 6.26 17.10 -4.94
C SER A 22 4.89 17.68 -5.34
N ASP A 23 4.42 17.37 -6.55
CA ASP A 23 3.09 17.75 -7.05
C ASP A 23 1.98 16.76 -6.61
N GLY A 24 2.31 15.76 -5.75
CA GLY A 24 1.39 14.74 -5.27
C GLY A 24 1.01 13.68 -6.30
N THR A 25 1.72 13.60 -7.43
CA THR A 25 1.55 12.53 -8.42
C THR A 25 2.49 11.36 -8.13
N VAL A 26 2.05 10.14 -8.45
CA VAL A 26 2.83 8.91 -8.30
C VAL A 26 3.18 8.36 -9.67
N TRP A 27 4.43 7.94 -9.82
CA TRP A 27 4.98 7.31 -11.01
C TRP A 27 5.50 5.92 -10.66
N ALA A 28 5.39 4.97 -11.58
CA ALA A 28 5.77 3.59 -11.35
C ALA A 28 6.47 2.98 -12.57
N PHE A 29 7.36 2.02 -12.34
CA PHE A 29 8.02 1.25 -13.40
C PHE A 29 8.44 -0.14 -12.88
N GLY A 30 8.73 -1.05 -13.81
CA GLY A 30 9.11 -2.43 -13.53
C GLY A 30 8.04 -3.44 -13.90
N HIS A 31 7.92 -4.49 -13.10
CA HIS A 31 6.99 -5.60 -13.28
C HIS A 31 5.53 -5.17 -13.06
N ASN A 32 4.60 -5.66 -13.92
CA ASN A 32 3.19 -5.24 -13.88
C ASN A 32 2.17 -6.37 -14.12
N THR A 33 2.55 -7.64 -14.03
CA THR A 33 1.62 -8.76 -14.31
C THR A 33 0.32 -8.71 -13.50
N TYR A 34 0.36 -8.12 -12.29
CA TYR A 34 -0.80 -8.00 -11.41
C TYR A 34 -1.43 -6.59 -11.42
N GLY A 35 -0.91 -5.67 -12.25
CA GLY A 35 -1.34 -4.28 -12.28
C GLY A 35 -0.69 -3.40 -11.20
N GLN A 36 0.44 -3.84 -10.61
CA GLN A 36 1.11 -3.13 -9.50
C GLN A 36 1.70 -1.76 -9.88
N LEU A 37 1.77 -1.42 -11.16
CA LEU A 37 2.14 -0.07 -11.61
C LEU A 37 0.96 0.91 -11.58
N GLY A 38 -0.29 0.42 -11.56
CA GLY A 38 -1.46 1.27 -11.41
C GLY A 38 -1.78 2.15 -12.63
N ASP A 39 -1.22 1.86 -13.79
CA ASP A 39 -1.40 2.62 -15.04
C ASP A 39 -2.64 2.20 -15.86
N GLY A 40 -3.50 1.35 -15.29
CA GLY A 40 -4.68 0.77 -15.94
C GLY A 40 -4.38 -0.46 -16.77
N THR A 41 -3.11 -0.90 -16.86
CA THR A 41 -2.66 -2.05 -17.66
C THR A 41 -2.00 -3.12 -16.81
N THR A 42 -1.60 -4.22 -17.44
CA THR A 42 -0.76 -5.28 -16.85
C THR A 42 0.57 -5.45 -17.62
N SER A 43 0.91 -4.48 -18.46
CA SER A 43 2.16 -4.48 -19.22
C SER A 43 3.32 -3.94 -18.40
N HIS A 44 4.46 -4.62 -18.44
CA HIS A 44 5.70 -4.15 -17.79
C HIS A 44 6.15 -2.81 -18.38
N ARG A 45 6.78 -1.98 -17.56
CA ARG A 45 7.30 -0.67 -17.99
C ARG A 45 8.78 -0.55 -17.65
N SER A 46 9.61 -0.36 -18.67
CA SER A 46 11.03 -0.05 -18.51
C SER A 46 11.29 1.44 -18.25
N THR A 47 10.27 2.28 -18.43
CA THR A 47 10.30 3.73 -18.14
C THR A 47 9.15 4.09 -17.20
N PRO A 48 9.31 5.13 -16.36
CA PRO A 48 8.27 5.55 -15.46
C PRO A 48 6.97 5.93 -16.19
N VAL A 49 5.85 5.40 -15.70
CA VAL A 49 4.49 5.76 -16.12
C VAL A 49 3.72 6.33 -14.93
N ARG A 50 2.80 7.25 -15.22
CA ARG A 50 1.96 7.85 -14.17
C ARG A 50 0.91 6.86 -13.69
N VAL A 51 0.75 6.75 -12.38
CA VAL A 51 -0.37 6.02 -11.77
C VAL A 51 -1.68 6.72 -12.12
N ALA A 52 -2.65 5.95 -12.62
CA ALA A 52 -3.90 6.49 -13.15
C ALA A 52 -4.75 7.15 -12.04
N SER A 53 -5.34 8.29 -12.36
CA SER A 53 -6.40 8.96 -11.58
C SER A 53 -6.08 9.20 -10.09
N LEU A 54 -4.80 9.21 -9.69
CA LEU A 54 -4.36 9.41 -8.32
C LEU A 54 -3.64 10.75 -8.19
N THR A 55 -4.11 11.58 -7.26
CA THR A 55 -3.56 12.92 -6.96
C THR A 55 -3.61 13.19 -5.46
N GLY A 56 -2.87 14.21 -5.00
CA GLY A 56 -2.84 14.60 -3.59
C GLY A 56 -2.19 13.54 -2.69
N VAL A 57 -1.27 12.74 -3.26
CA VAL A 57 -0.53 11.73 -2.50
C VAL A 57 0.55 12.41 -1.67
N VAL A 58 0.68 11.97 -0.42
CA VAL A 58 1.67 12.47 0.56
C VAL A 58 2.64 11.38 1.01
N ALA A 59 2.31 10.09 0.80
CA ALA A 59 3.21 8.98 1.05
C ALA A 59 2.90 7.78 0.17
N VAL A 60 3.93 7.00 -0.17
CA VAL A 60 3.83 5.73 -0.90
C VAL A 60 4.51 4.61 -0.14
N ALA A 61 3.98 3.39 -0.27
CA ALA A 61 4.61 2.17 0.20
C ALA A 61 4.38 1.05 -0.82
N ALA A 62 5.22 0.04 -0.82
CA ALA A 62 5.10 -1.10 -1.71
C ALA A 62 5.22 -2.41 -0.94
N GLY A 63 4.38 -3.37 -1.29
CA GLY A 63 4.58 -4.76 -0.95
C GLY A 63 5.29 -5.51 -2.07
N ALA A 64 5.31 -6.86 -2.01
CA ALA A 64 6.00 -7.60 -3.07
C ALA A 64 5.40 -7.33 -4.46
N TYR A 65 4.07 -7.37 -4.58
CA TYR A 65 3.36 -7.22 -5.85
C TYR A 65 2.12 -6.32 -5.76
N HIS A 66 2.06 -5.47 -4.74
CA HIS A 66 1.02 -4.46 -4.60
C HIS A 66 1.63 -3.14 -4.16
N SER A 67 0.89 -2.09 -4.35
CA SER A 67 1.31 -0.72 -4.10
C SER A 67 0.27 -0.02 -3.23
N LEU A 68 0.74 0.89 -2.38
CA LEU A 68 -0.08 1.68 -1.46
C LEU A 68 0.25 3.16 -1.61
N ALA A 69 -0.75 4.00 -1.48
CA ALA A 69 -0.61 5.45 -1.40
C ALA A 69 -1.50 6.03 -0.31
N LEU A 70 -0.95 6.94 0.48
CA LEU A 70 -1.66 7.77 1.43
C LEU A 70 -1.91 9.13 0.79
N ARG A 71 -3.16 9.59 0.79
CA ARG A 71 -3.52 10.94 0.34
C ARG A 71 -3.56 11.91 1.52
N SER A 72 -3.43 13.20 1.19
CA SER A 72 -3.51 14.31 2.16
C SER A 72 -4.83 14.40 2.93
N ASP A 73 -5.90 13.79 2.40
CA ASP A 73 -7.20 13.68 3.05
C ASP A 73 -7.28 12.49 4.06
N GLY A 74 -6.15 11.83 4.32
CA GLY A 74 -6.07 10.68 5.25
C GLY A 74 -6.66 9.39 4.70
N THR A 75 -7.00 9.31 3.40
CA THR A 75 -7.47 8.07 2.76
C THR A 75 -6.29 7.27 2.20
N VAL A 76 -6.42 5.93 2.20
CA VAL A 76 -5.42 5.01 1.65
C VAL A 76 -5.97 4.37 0.38
N TRP A 77 -5.10 4.28 -0.63
CA TRP A 77 -5.38 3.66 -1.92
C TRP A 77 -4.39 2.54 -2.19
N ALA A 78 -4.85 1.47 -2.84
CA ALA A 78 -4.04 0.29 -3.13
C ALA A 78 -4.32 -0.25 -4.53
N TRP A 79 -3.32 -0.91 -5.15
CA TRP A 79 -3.45 -1.55 -6.45
C TRP A 79 -2.42 -2.65 -6.61
N GLY A 80 -2.59 -3.52 -7.61
CA GLY A 80 -1.77 -4.68 -7.87
C GLY A 80 -2.43 -5.99 -7.46
N ARG A 81 -1.63 -6.93 -6.96
CA ARG A 81 -2.06 -8.26 -6.54
C ARG A 81 -2.99 -8.21 -5.33
N ASN A 82 -4.04 -9.08 -5.34
CA ASN A 82 -5.04 -9.08 -4.28
C ASN A 82 -5.56 -10.47 -3.87
N ASN A 83 -4.96 -11.55 -4.31
CA ASN A 83 -5.45 -12.90 -4.02
C ASN A 83 -5.45 -13.29 -2.51
N LEU A 84 -4.78 -12.51 -1.67
CA LEU A 84 -4.75 -12.66 -0.21
C LEU A 84 -5.40 -11.48 0.53
N GLY A 85 -6.10 -10.58 -0.19
CA GLY A 85 -6.75 -9.41 0.39
C GLY A 85 -5.79 -8.24 0.67
N GLN A 86 -4.59 -8.23 0.07
CA GLN A 86 -3.56 -7.22 0.32
C GLN A 86 -3.94 -5.79 -0.12
N LEU A 87 -4.99 -5.63 -0.91
CA LEU A 87 -5.54 -4.31 -1.25
C LEU A 87 -6.56 -3.80 -0.21
N GLY A 88 -7.03 -4.64 0.71
CA GLY A 88 -7.92 -4.22 1.79
C GLY A 88 -9.27 -3.63 1.34
N ASN A 89 -9.71 -3.90 0.12
CA ASN A 89 -10.92 -3.31 -0.49
C ASN A 89 -12.16 -4.20 -0.39
N GLY A 90 -12.12 -5.25 0.45
CA GLY A 90 -13.21 -6.21 0.62
C GLY A 90 -13.27 -7.31 -0.46
N ALA A 91 -12.38 -7.28 -1.46
CA ALA A 91 -12.35 -8.22 -2.58
C ALA A 91 -11.03 -9.00 -2.63
N LEU A 92 -10.94 -9.95 -3.57
CA LEU A 92 -9.73 -10.74 -3.85
C LEU A 92 -9.22 -10.58 -5.28
N ALA A 93 -9.88 -9.76 -6.10
CA ALA A 93 -9.48 -9.50 -7.46
C ALA A 93 -8.33 -8.49 -7.53
N ASN A 94 -7.32 -8.78 -8.35
CA ASN A 94 -6.25 -7.84 -8.67
C ASN A 94 -6.81 -6.54 -9.27
N ARG A 95 -6.10 -5.43 -9.08
CA ARG A 95 -6.49 -4.12 -9.62
C ARG A 95 -5.32 -3.47 -10.34
N SER A 96 -5.51 -3.15 -11.61
CA SER A 96 -4.53 -2.40 -12.41
C SER A 96 -4.64 -0.87 -12.26
N SER A 97 -5.65 -0.40 -11.52
CA SER A 97 -5.83 1.01 -11.14
C SER A 97 -6.08 1.12 -9.65
N PRO A 98 -5.71 2.26 -9.01
CA PRO A 98 -5.91 2.46 -7.59
C PRO A 98 -7.36 2.28 -7.14
N VAL A 99 -7.57 1.54 -6.05
CA VAL A 99 -8.85 1.39 -5.36
C VAL A 99 -8.69 1.79 -3.89
N ARG A 100 -9.75 2.28 -3.29
CA ARG A 100 -9.73 2.70 -1.88
C ARG A 100 -9.61 1.48 -0.95
N VAL A 101 -8.78 1.59 0.08
CA VAL A 101 -8.61 0.59 1.13
C VAL A 101 -9.75 0.78 2.15
N GLY A 102 -10.79 -0.04 2.02
CA GLY A 102 -11.97 0.03 2.90
C GLY A 102 -12.51 1.45 3.09
N SER A 103 -12.97 1.74 4.29
CA SER A 103 -13.44 3.07 4.71
C SER A 103 -12.41 3.84 5.56
N LEU A 104 -11.11 3.52 5.43
CA LEU A 104 -10.06 4.18 6.21
C LEU A 104 -10.05 5.70 5.98
N THR A 105 -9.99 6.43 7.09
CA THR A 105 -9.82 7.89 7.14
C THR A 105 -8.89 8.23 8.30
N GLY A 106 -8.31 9.43 8.31
CA GLY A 106 -7.43 9.90 9.38
C GLY A 106 -6.11 9.13 9.47
N VAL A 107 -5.69 8.45 8.40
CA VAL A 107 -4.42 7.73 8.37
C VAL A 107 -3.26 8.72 8.29
N GLN A 108 -2.24 8.47 9.12
CA GLN A 108 -1.01 9.29 9.20
C GLN A 108 0.21 8.56 8.61
N ARG A 109 0.23 7.21 8.68
CA ARG A 109 1.34 6.39 8.18
C ARG A 109 0.82 5.12 7.52
N ILE A 110 1.57 4.64 6.54
CA ILE A 110 1.31 3.37 5.86
C ILE A 110 2.60 2.56 5.75
N SER A 111 2.48 1.24 5.75
CA SER A 111 3.58 0.33 5.45
C SER A 111 3.06 -0.88 4.67
N GLY A 112 3.82 -1.33 3.68
CA GLY A 112 3.53 -2.51 2.87
C GLY A 112 4.48 -3.65 3.20
N GLY A 113 3.94 -4.75 3.69
CA GLY A 113 4.67 -6.01 3.80
C GLY A 113 4.58 -6.82 2.50
N ARG A 114 5.13 -8.04 2.49
CA ARG A 114 5.09 -8.87 1.28
C ARG A 114 3.68 -8.99 0.69
N ASP A 115 2.70 -9.39 1.52
CA ASP A 115 1.32 -9.66 1.10
C ASP A 115 0.30 -9.08 2.12
N HIS A 116 0.67 -8.02 2.88
CA HIS A 116 -0.20 -7.35 3.85
C HIS A 116 0.10 -5.86 3.91
N GLY A 117 -0.81 -5.11 4.48
CA GLY A 117 -0.68 -3.67 4.68
C GLY A 117 -0.97 -3.27 6.11
N LEU A 118 -0.31 -2.19 6.55
CA LEU A 118 -0.49 -1.56 7.86
C LEU A 118 -0.78 -0.07 7.68
N ALA A 119 -1.58 0.47 8.56
CA ALA A 119 -1.83 1.91 8.66
C ALA A 119 -1.89 2.35 10.12
N VAL A 120 -1.28 3.50 10.44
CA VAL A 120 -1.44 4.19 11.72
C VAL A 120 -2.42 5.33 11.53
N LEU A 121 -3.41 5.41 12.42
CA LEU A 121 -4.38 6.49 12.44
C LEU A 121 -3.91 7.65 13.34
N ALA A 122 -4.55 8.80 13.21
CA ALA A 122 -4.23 10.00 14.00
C ALA A 122 -4.40 9.82 15.52
N ASP A 123 -5.21 8.86 15.95
CA ASP A 123 -5.39 8.48 17.36
C ASP A 123 -4.33 7.47 17.86
N GLY A 124 -3.32 7.16 17.05
CA GLY A 124 -2.27 6.19 17.37
C GLY A 124 -2.71 4.73 17.34
N THR A 125 -3.92 4.43 16.84
CA THR A 125 -4.35 3.03 16.63
C THR A 125 -3.84 2.50 15.30
N VAL A 126 -3.68 1.16 15.22
CA VAL A 126 -3.17 0.48 14.02
C VAL A 126 -4.28 -0.31 13.34
N ARG A 127 -4.29 -0.24 12.02
CA ARG A 127 -5.12 -1.08 11.14
C ARG A 127 -4.21 -1.98 10.30
N ALA A 128 -4.64 -3.25 10.13
CA ALA A 128 -3.92 -4.24 9.35
C ALA A 128 -4.87 -5.00 8.42
N TRP A 129 -4.38 -5.44 7.25
CA TRP A 129 -5.15 -6.22 6.26
C TRP A 129 -4.23 -7.05 5.38
N GLY A 130 -4.80 -8.04 4.67
CA GLY A 130 -4.08 -8.93 3.77
C GLY A 130 -3.81 -10.30 4.35
N ALA A 131 -2.69 -10.90 3.97
CA ALA A 131 -2.24 -12.21 4.42
C ALA A 131 -2.01 -12.26 5.93
N ASN A 132 -2.41 -13.37 6.57
CA ASN A 132 -2.28 -13.53 8.03
C ASN A 132 -1.91 -14.97 8.46
N THR A 133 -1.41 -15.80 7.55
CA THR A 133 -1.11 -17.21 7.84
C THR A 133 -0.15 -17.40 9.03
N TYR A 134 0.70 -16.42 9.29
CA TYR A 134 1.68 -16.43 10.39
C TYR A 134 1.31 -15.47 11.53
N GLY A 135 0.09 -14.92 11.54
CA GLY A 135 -0.33 -13.94 12.54
C GLY A 135 0.26 -12.53 12.32
N GLN A 136 0.75 -12.23 11.11
CA GLN A 136 1.43 -10.96 10.79
C GLN A 136 0.53 -9.72 10.91
N LEU A 137 -0.79 -9.87 10.96
CA LEU A 137 -1.71 -8.77 11.18
C LEU A 137 -1.84 -8.39 12.67
N GLY A 138 -1.46 -9.28 13.59
CA GLY A 138 -1.54 -9.02 15.03
C GLY A 138 -2.98 -8.88 15.57
N ASP A 139 -3.98 -9.39 14.86
CA ASP A 139 -5.40 -9.28 15.23
C ASP A 139 -5.90 -10.42 16.15
N GLY A 140 -4.98 -11.21 16.70
CA GLY A 140 -5.28 -12.40 17.53
C GLY A 140 -5.69 -13.64 16.73
N THR A 141 -5.61 -13.60 15.40
CA THR A 141 -5.98 -14.72 14.52
C THR A 141 -4.86 -15.04 13.52
N THR A 142 -5.06 -16.09 12.74
CA THR A 142 -4.23 -16.42 11.55
C THR A 142 -5.06 -16.35 10.26
N THR A 143 -6.25 -15.75 10.32
CA THR A 143 -7.15 -15.62 9.18
C THR A 143 -6.84 -14.37 8.39
N ARG A 144 -6.68 -14.50 7.06
CA ARG A 144 -6.51 -13.33 6.17
C ARG A 144 -7.66 -12.34 6.30
N ARG A 145 -7.39 -11.06 6.09
CA ARG A 145 -8.38 -10.00 6.12
C ARG A 145 -8.44 -9.29 4.77
N THR A 146 -9.61 -9.30 4.15
CA THR A 146 -9.85 -8.58 2.89
C THR A 146 -10.16 -7.09 3.10
N SER A 147 -10.43 -6.71 4.34
CA SER A 147 -10.67 -5.31 4.77
C SER A 147 -9.82 -5.01 6.01
N PRO A 148 -9.48 -3.73 6.26
CA PRO A 148 -8.71 -3.35 7.44
C PRO A 148 -9.39 -3.75 8.75
N VAL A 149 -8.63 -4.36 9.65
CA VAL A 149 -9.05 -4.71 11.02
C VAL A 149 -8.20 -3.97 12.04
N THR A 150 -8.73 -3.72 13.22
CA THR A 150 -7.98 -3.14 14.33
C THR A 150 -6.96 -4.15 14.88
N VAL A 151 -5.74 -3.69 15.11
CA VAL A 151 -4.76 -4.44 15.91
C VAL A 151 -5.00 -4.10 17.38
N PRO A 152 -5.43 -5.07 18.20
CA PRO A 152 -5.80 -4.78 19.59
C PRO A 152 -4.57 -4.43 20.46
N ASN A 153 -4.82 -3.74 21.56
CA ASN A 153 -3.81 -3.39 22.58
C ASN A 153 -2.62 -2.55 22.09
N LEU A 154 -2.76 -1.88 20.93
CA LEU A 154 -1.81 -0.91 20.42
C LEU A 154 -2.44 0.48 20.43
N THR A 155 -1.84 1.39 21.21
CA THR A 155 -2.22 2.81 21.31
C THR A 155 -0.96 3.66 21.31
N GLY A 156 -1.07 4.91 20.85
CA GLY A 156 0.07 5.82 20.80
C GLY A 156 1.17 5.40 19.82
N VAL A 157 0.84 4.58 18.84
CA VAL A 157 1.80 4.13 17.81
C VAL A 157 2.13 5.30 16.89
N GLU A 158 3.42 5.56 16.71
CA GLU A 158 3.93 6.61 15.82
C GLU A 158 4.41 6.05 14.48
N LEU A 159 4.90 4.81 14.46
CA LEU A 159 5.49 4.19 13.28
C LEU A 159 5.12 2.71 13.18
N VAL A 160 4.90 2.24 11.97
CA VAL A 160 4.76 0.81 11.65
C VAL A 160 5.73 0.41 10.54
N ALA A 161 6.24 -0.80 10.64
CA ALA A 161 7.04 -1.43 9.60
C ALA A 161 6.53 -2.84 9.33
N ALA A 162 6.33 -3.16 8.05
CA ALA A 162 5.89 -4.47 7.61
C ALA A 162 7.01 -5.16 6.85
N GLY A 163 7.30 -6.40 7.22
CA GLY A 163 8.26 -7.25 6.55
C GLY A 163 7.61 -8.31 5.67
N ARG A 164 8.32 -9.41 5.44
CA ARG A 164 7.78 -10.51 4.61
C ARG A 164 6.55 -11.15 5.25
N ALA A 165 6.64 -11.53 6.51
CA ALA A 165 5.58 -12.24 7.24
C ALA A 165 5.56 -11.82 8.73
N TYR A 166 5.91 -10.57 9.01
CA TYR A 166 5.89 -9.97 10.33
C TYR A 166 5.54 -8.49 10.24
N SER A 167 5.13 -7.91 11.35
CA SER A 167 4.86 -6.49 11.53
C SER A 167 5.53 -5.99 12.80
N ALA A 168 5.96 -4.74 12.81
CA ALA A 168 6.50 -4.06 13.97
C ALA A 168 5.80 -2.71 14.15
N ALA A 169 5.65 -2.28 15.39
CA ALA A 169 5.09 -0.99 15.78
C ALA A 169 5.99 -0.33 16.84
N LEU A 170 6.13 0.99 16.74
CA LEU A 170 6.87 1.83 17.68
C LEU A 170 5.94 2.90 18.23
#